data_a5abd2a450786de43e72567c82e7f800
#
_entry.id   a5abd2a450786de43e72567c82e7f800
#
_cell.length_a   1.000
_cell.length_b   1.000
_cell.length_c   1.000
_cell.angle_alpha   90.00
_cell.angle_beta   90.00
_cell.angle_gamma   90.00
#
_symmetry.space_group_name_H-M   'P 1'
#
loop_
_entity.id
_entity.type
_entity.pdbx_description
1 polymer ?
#
loop_
_entity_poly.entity_id
_entity_poly.type
_entity_poly.pdbx_seq_one_letter_code
_entity_poly.pdbx_strand_id
1 'polypeptide(L)'
;MNHLKGLKAAYLTLGCKLNFAETASLRDRLEGLGIQTAEEGESADICVVNTCSVTEVADHKCRQAIHRLTRRNPNAFVVVTGCYAQLKADEIARLEGVDLVVGAEQKGRIAELLAQRLADRREESQACHEKEWGPLGEIKTFAPSCSCGERTRFFLKVQDGCDYFCSYCTIPFARGRSRNGSIASMVEQARDVAARGGREIVLTGVNTGDFGRSTGETFLELIRALDEVEGIVRYRISSIEPNLLTDEIIRFCAESRAFMPHFHVPLQSGSDEVLKLMRRRYDTALFAHKMEQIKRWMPDAFIGVDVIVGMRGETDDMFNRAFDFISGLDVSQLHVFPYSERPGTRALQIPGPVAPEAKRERGARLLELSEQKRREHYARFIGTERPVLWEHAREGQPMAGFTDNYVRVRCPEGAMPEDGSISRVRLGGFCDEGACLESFYPRQ
;
A
#
# COMPACT_ATOMS: atom_id res chain seq x y z
N MET A 1 -20.14 21.07 -18.49
CA MET A 1 -20.21 19.72 -17.87
C MET A 1 -20.97 18.68 -18.71
N ASN A 2 -21.86 19.07 -19.64
CA ASN A 2 -22.56 18.07 -20.50
C ASN A 2 -21.64 17.31 -21.48
N HIS A 3 -20.45 17.84 -21.79
CA HIS A 3 -19.48 17.24 -22.72
C HIS A 3 -18.73 16.01 -22.16
N LEU A 4 -18.79 15.76 -20.86
CA LEU A 4 -18.13 14.62 -20.21
C LEU A 4 -19.01 13.38 -20.13
N LYS A 5 -20.35 13.56 -20.23
CA LYS A 5 -21.30 12.45 -20.11
C LYS A 5 -21.15 11.45 -21.24
N GLY A 6 -21.02 10.18 -20.85
CA GLY A 6 -20.90 9.05 -21.78
C GLY A 6 -19.47 8.77 -22.25
N LEU A 7 -18.47 9.59 -21.88
CA LEU A 7 -17.07 9.23 -22.05
C LEU A 7 -16.69 8.05 -21.17
N LYS A 8 -15.76 7.22 -21.65
CA LYS A 8 -15.24 6.06 -20.93
C LYS A 8 -13.81 6.31 -20.45
N ALA A 9 -13.55 5.98 -19.19
CA ALA A 9 -12.22 6.12 -18.59
C ALA A 9 -11.65 4.76 -18.18
N ALA A 10 -10.41 4.48 -18.59
CA ALA A 10 -9.62 3.34 -18.15
C ALA A 10 -8.63 3.78 -17.08
N TYR A 11 -8.47 2.97 -16.04
CA TYR A 11 -7.57 3.26 -14.92
C TYR A 11 -6.50 2.19 -14.81
N LEU A 12 -5.26 2.60 -14.70
CA LEU A 12 -4.11 1.73 -14.46
C LEU A 12 -3.37 2.20 -13.21
N THR A 13 -3.39 1.39 -12.16
CA THR A 13 -2.69 1.70 -10.91
C THR A 13 -1.50 0.79 -10.72
N LEU A 14 -0.33 1.40 -10.58
CA LEU A 14 0.92 0.73 -10.26
C LEU A 14 1.39 1.17 -8.87
N GLY A 15 1.91 0.22 -8.09
CA GLY A 15 2.57 0.51 -6.82
C GLY A 15 1.79 0.11 -5.57
N CYS A 16 1.60 1.04 -4.63
CA CYS A 16 1.18 0.76 -3.26
C CYS A 16 -0.33 0.98 -3.02
N LYS A 17 -0.78 0.60 -1.82
CA LYS A 17 -2.17 0.79 -1.36
C LYS A 17 -2.62 2.26 -1.43
N LEU A 18 -1.71 3.23 -1.22
CA LEU A 18 -1.99 4.66 -1.39
C LEU A 18 -2.40 5.00 -2.81
N ASN A 19 -1.65 4.51 -3.82
CA ASN A 19 -1.98 4.74 -5.21
C ASN A 19 -3.36 4.13 -5.56
N PHE A 20 -3.68 2.95 -5.01
CA PHE A 20 -5.00 2.34 -5.22
C PHE A 20 -6.12 3.17 -4.61
N ALA A 21 -5.97 3.65 -3.36
CA ALA A 21 -6.95 4.53 -2.74
C ALA A 21 -7.16 5.82 -3.54
N GLU A 22 -6.07 6.44 -4.00
CA GLU A 22 -6.11 7.68 -4.78
C GLU A 22 -6.78 7.50 -6.15
N THR A 23 -6.49 6.39 -6.85
CA THR A 23 -7.13 6.09 -8.14
C THR A 23 -8.62 5.79 -7.98
N ALA A 24 -9.00 5.04 -6.96
CA ALA A 24 -10.41 4.74 -6.69
C ALA A 24 -11.21 6.02 -6.38
N SER A 25 -10.68 6.89 -5.53
CA SER A 25 -11.32 8.19 -5.26
C SER A 25 -11.40 9.10 -6.49
N LEU A 26 -10.42 9.03 -7.39
CA LEU A 26 -10.50 9.76 -8.67
C LEU A 26 -11.57 9.19 -9.57
N ARG A 27 -11.69 7.87 -9.66
CA ARG A 27 -12.75 7.19 -10.40
C ARG A 27 -14.13 7.62 -9.91
N ASP A 28 -14.39 7.54 -8.60
CA ASP A 28 -15.67 7.95 -8.02
C ASP A 28 -16.02 9.41 -8.39
N ARG A 29 -15.04 10.32 -8.40
CA ARG A 29 -15.26 11.72 -8.81
C ARG A 29 -15.57 11.84 -10.30
N LEU A 30 -14.89 11.10 -11.16
CA LEU A 30 -15.15 11.10 -12.61
C LEU A 30 -16.49 10.49 -12.94
N GLU A 31 -16.90 9.42 -12.25
CA GLU A 31 -18.24 8.83 -12.36
C GLU A 31 -19.32 9.83 -11.91
N GLY A 32 -19.06 10.59 -10.84
CA GLY A 32 -19.93 11.69 -10.42
C GLY A 32 -20.11 12.81 -11.46
N LEU A 33 -19.14 12.96 -12.38
CA LEU A 33 -19.22 13.86 -13.53
C LEU A 33 -19.91 13.22 -14.77
N GLY A 34 -20.32 11.94 -14.69
CA GLY A 34 -20.98 11.20 -15.76
C GLY A 34 -20.02 10.47 -16.71
N ILE A 35 -18.75 10.33 -16.36
CA ILE A 35 -17.78 9.51 -17.08
C ILE A 35 -17.94 8.07 -16.60
N GLN A 36 -18.02 7.12 -17.51
CA GLN A 36 -18.17 5.69 -17.19
C GLN A 36 -16.79 5.01 -17.07
N THR A 37 -16.67 4.05 -16.18
CA THR A 37 -15.48 3.19 -16.15
C THR A 37 -15.53 2.21 -17.33
N ALA A 38 -14.47 2.16 -18.13
CA ALA A 38 -14.33 1.21 -19.24
C ALA A 38 -14.11 -0.20 -18.70
N GLU A 39 -14.80 -1.19 -19.29
CA GLU A 39 -14.59 -2.60 -18.96
C GLU A 39 -13.24 -3.12 -19.46
N GLU A 40 -12.81 -4.25 -18.92
CA GLU A 40 -11.56 -4.88 -19.36
C GLU A 40 -11.69 -5.30 -20.83
N GLY A 41 -10.81 -4.76 -21.68
CA GLY A 41 -10.87 -5.05 -23.12
C GLY A 41 -11.50 -3.95 -23.94
N GLU A 42 -12.23 -3.05 -23.34
CA GLU A 42 -12.91 -1.95 -24.02
C GLU A 42 -11.96 -0.78 -24.34
N SER A 43 -12.25 -0.03 -25.39
CA SER A 43 -11.54 1.23 -25.71
C SER A 43 -12.00 2.35 -24.76
N ALA A 44 -11.09 3.21 -24.36
CA ALA A 44 -11.36 4.34 -23.49
C ALA A 44 -11.11 5.67 -24.19
N ASP A 45 -11.89 6.69 -23.82
CA ASP A 45 -11.69 8.08 -24.23
C ASP A 45 -10.67 8.80 -23.33
N ILE A 46 -10.54 8.31 -22.10
CA ILE A 46 -9.63 8.84 -21.07
C ILE A 46 -8.83 7.67 -20.50
N CYS A 47 -7.53 7.85 -20.35
CA CYS A 47 -6.68 6.89 -19.65
C CYS A 47 -5.98 7.56 -18.48
N VAL A 48 -6.14 7.03 -17.27
CA VAL A 48 -5.46 7.51 -16.06
C VAL A 48 -4.45 6.49 -15.59
N VAL A 49 -3.17 6.89 -15.52
CA VAL A 49 -2.08 6.03 -15.04
C VAL A 49 -1.52 6.60 -13.74
N ASN A 50 -1.71 5.88 -12.63
CA ASN A 50 -1.11 6.23 -11.34
C ASN A 50 0.15 5.40 -11.12
N THR A 51 1.31 6.06 -11.08
CA THR A 51 2.63 5.47 -11.21
C THR A 51 3.38 5.33 -9.88
N CYS A 52 4.31 4.38 -9.83
CA CYS A 52 5.22 4.13 -8.71
C CYS A 52 6.67 4.38 -9.13
N SER A 53 7.54 4.78 -8.17
CA SER A 53 8.97 5.05 -8.42
C SER A 53 9.85 4.68 -7.22
N VAL A 54 9.49 3.65 -6.46
CA VAL A 54 10.31 3.21 -5.31
C VAL A 54 11.56 2.43 -5.73
N THR A 55 11.56 1.84 -6.95
CA THR A 55 12.70 1.13 -7.53
C THR A 55 12.82 1.44 -9.02
N GLU A 56 14.01 1.22 -9.60
CA GLU A 56 14.23 1.35 -11.05
C GLU A 56 13.35 0.37 -11.86
N VAL A 57 13.15 -0.85 -11.33
CA VAL A 57 12.24 -1.83 -11.92
C VAL A 57 10.80 -1.30 -11.96
N ALA A 58 10.38 -0.57 -10.92
CA ALA A 58 9.05 0.05 -10.91
C ALA A 58 8.93 1.14 -12.00
N ASP A 59 9.96 1.98 -12.19
CA ASP A 59 10.00 2.99 -13.25
C ASP A 59 9.89 2.33 -14.64
N HIS A 60 10.66 1.24 -14.87
CA HIS A 60 10.60 0.50 -16.13
C HIS A 60 9.22 -0.11 -16.40
N LYS A 61 8.61 -0.73 -15.39
CA LYS A 61 7.24 -1.25 -15.49
C LYS A 61 6.22 -0.15 -15.78
N CYS A 62 6.39 1.04 -15.18
CA CYS A 62 5.53 2.19 -15.47
C CYS A 62 5.63 2.62 -16.93
N ARG A 63 6.83 2.78 -17.47
CA ARG A 63 7.01 3.13 -18.90
C ARG A 63 6.38 2.10 -19.84
N GLN A 64 6.62 0.80 -19.59
CA GLN A 64 6.00 -0.27 -20.38
C GLN A 64 4.47 -0.24 -20.32
N ALA A 65 3.93 0.03 -19.13
CA ALA A 65 2.49 0.10 -18.92
C ALA A 65 1.85 1.30 -19.63
N ILE A 66 2.49 2.48 -19.58
CA ILE A 66 2.08 3.68 -20.31
C ILE A 66 2.06 3.37 -21.81
N HIS A 67 3.17 2.88 -22.39
CA HIS A 67 3.24 2.56 -23.81
C HIS A 67 2.19 1.54 -24.28
N ARG A 68 1.89 0.53 -23.45
CA ARG A 68 0.86 -0.45 -23.77
C ARG A 68 -0.53 0.20 -23.80
N LEU A 69 -0.79 1.08 -22.84
CA LEU A 69 -2.08 1.75 -22.69
C LEU A 69 -2.33 2.75 -23.83
N THR A 70 -1.30 3.57 -24.20
CA THR A 70 -1.38 4.54 -25.30
C THR A 70 -1.58 3.86 -26.65
N ARG A 71 -0.86 2.75 -26.92
CA ARG A 71 -1.04 1.97 -28.16
C ARG A 71 -2.43 1.34 -28.28
N ARG A 72 -3.00 0.91 -27.16
CA ARG A 72 -4.34 0.32 -27.13
C ARG A 72 -5.43 1.37 -27.32
N ASN A 73 -5.21 2.58 -26.87
CA ASN A 73 -6.15 3.69 -26.89
C ASN A 73 -5.53 4.92 -27.57
N PRO A 74 -5.27 4.88 -28.91
CA PRO A 74 -4.50 5.92 -29.61
C PRO A 74 -5.18 7.29 -29.63
N ASN A 75 -6.49 7.34 -29.42
CA ASN A 75 -7.28 8.57 -29.42
C ASN A 75 -7.66 9.04 -28.00
N ALA A 76 -7.29 8.28 -26.96
CA ALA A 76 -7.61 8.64 -25.58
C ALA A 76 -6.82 9.86 -25.12
N PHE A 77 -7.39 10.61 -24.17
CA PHE A 77 -6.66 11.61 -23.40
C PHE A 77 -5.95 10.91 -22.25
N VAL A 78 -4.62 10.90 -22.28
CA VAL A 78 -3.80 10.14 -21.31
C VAL A 78 -3.24 11.04 -20.22
N VAL A 79 -3.66 10.79 -18.99
CA VAL A 79 -3.15 11.46 -17.78
C VAL A 79 -2.26 10.53 -17.00
N VAL A 80 -1.04 10.99 -16.69
CA VAL A 80 -0.08 10.25 -15.86
C VAL A 80 0.16 11.00 -14.56
N THR A 81 0.00 10.31 -13.43
CA THR A 81 0.24 10.85 -12.08
C THR A 81 1.00 9.85 -11.21
N GLY A 82 1.25 10.20 -9.95
CA GLY A 82 1.92 9.32 -8.98
C GLY A 82 3.39 9.67 -8.74
N CYS A 83 4.10 8.77 -8.05
CA CYS A 83 5.47 9.05 -7.62
C CYS A 83 6.45 9.22 -8.78
N TYR A 84 6.31 8.42 -9.84
CA TYR A 84 7.16 8.56 -11.02
C TYR A 84 6.87 9.86 -11.77
N ALA A 85 5.60 10.23 -11.93
CA ALA A 85 5.20 11.50 -12.52
C ALA A 85 5.76 12.71 -11.76
N GLN A 86 5.80 12.66 -10.43
CA GLN A 86 6.42 13.72 -9.62
C GLN A 86 7.93 13.80 -9.79
N LEU A 87 8.62 12.67 -9.79
CA LEU A 87 10.09 12.62 -9.82
C LEU A 87 10.69 12.83 -11.22
N LYS A 88 9.94 12.50 -12.26
CA LYS A 88 10.41 12.43 -13.65
C LYS A 88 9.39 13.02 -14.64
N ALA A 89 8.77 14.15 -14.26
CA ALA A 89 7.71 14.78 -15.07
C ALA A 89 8.12 15.05 -16.51
N ASP A 90 9.36 15.55 -16.75
CA ASP A 90 9.86 15.84 -18.09
C ASP A 90 10.10 14.57 -18.93
N GLU A 91 10.52 13.48 -18.28
CA GLU A 91 10.71 12.19 -18.96
C GLU A 91 9.37 11.63 -19.43
N ILE A 92 8.35 11.68 -18.55
CA ILE A 92 7.01 11.16 -18.85
C ILE A 92 6.28 12.03 -19.88
N ALA A 93 6.41 13.35 -19.80
CA ALA A 93 5.77 14.26 -20.76
C ALA A 93 6.28 14.09 -22.21
N ARG A 94 7.48 13.51 -22.37
CA ARG A 94 8.04 13.19 -23.71
C ARG A 94 7.61 11.81 -24.23
N LEU A 95 6.90 11.01 -23.43
CA LEU A 95 6.41 9.72 -23.90
C LEU A 95 5.27 9.95 -24.90
N GLU A 96 5.34 9.24 -26.02
CA GLU A 96 4.31 9.30 -27.06
C GLU A 96 2.93 8.92 -26.51
N GLY A 97 1.93 9.76 -26.82
CA GLY A 97 0.55 9.55 -26.40
C GLY A 97 0.23 9.95 -24.95
N VAL A 98 1.15 10.62 -24.24
CA VAL A 98 0.86 11.26 -22.94
C VAL A 98 0.45 12.70 -23.17
N ASP A 99 -0.76 13.07 -22.76
CA ASP A 99 -1.32 14.42 -22.90
C ASP A 99 -1.05 15.30 -21.67
N LEU A 100 -1.18 14.73 -20.46
CA LEU A 100 -1.08 15.49 -19.22
C LEU A 100 -0.29 14.72 -18.15
N VAL A 101 0.69 15.37 -17.54
CA VAL A 101 1.43 14.87 -16.37
C VAL A 101 1.03 15.69 -15.14
N VAL A 102 0.51 15.01 -14.10
CA VAL A 102 0.01 15.66 -12.89
C VAL A 102 0.88 15.28 -11.68
N GLY A 103 1.47 16.30 -11.07
CA GLY A 103 2.29 16.17 -9.87
C GLY A 103 1.47 15.93 -8.59
N ALA A 104 2.19 15.71 -7.48
CA ALA A 104 1.59 15.32 -6.21
C ALA A 104 0.64 16.37 -5.62
N GLU A 105 0.94 17.67 -5.74
CA GLU A 105 0.09 18.76 -5.22
C GLU A 105 -1.23 18.85 -5.98
N GLN A 106 -1.20 18.70 -7.30
CA GLN A 106 -2.37 18.86 -8.16
C GLN A 106 -3.20 17.58 -8.28
N LYS A 107 -2.75 16.48 -7.71
CA LYS A 107 -3.39 15.16 -7.81
C LYS A 107 -4.87 15.18 -7.39
N GLY A 108 -5.20 15.92 -6.35
CA GLY A 108 -6.58 16.11 -5.90
C GLY A 108 -7.49 16.83 -6.91
N ARG A 109 -6.93 17.51 -7.92
CA ARG A 109 -7.65 18.32 -8.92
C ARG A 109 -7.72 17.65 -10.30
N ILE A 110 -7.28 16.39 -10.43
CA ILE A 110 -7.24 15.72 -11.75
C ILE A 110 -8.62 15.72 -12.44
N ALA A 111 -9.71 15.52 -11.71
CA ALA A 111 -11.05 15.55 -12.29
C ALA A 111 -11.41 16.91 -12.87
N GLU A 112 -11.04 18.01 -12.19
CA GLU A 112 -11.24 19.39 -12.66
C GLU A 112 -10.37 19.70 -13.87
N LEU A 113 -9.08 19.32 -13.80
CA LEU A 113 -8.13 19.50 -14.90
C LEU A 113 -8.57 18.74 -16.15
N LEU A 114 -9.02 17.49 -16.01
CA LEU A 114 -9.57 16.71 -17.12
C LEU A 114 -10.79 17.39 -17.74
N ALA A 115 -11.74 17.84 -16.90
CA ALA A 115 -12.94 18.52 -17.40
C ALA A 115 -12.59 19.77 -18.21
N GLN A 116 -11.61 20.54 -17.76
CA GLN A 116 -11.12 21.75 -18.44
C GLN A 116 -10.41 21.39 -19.75
N ARG A 117 -9.44 20.49 -19.72
CA ARG A 117 -8.61 20.14 -20.91
C ARG A 117 -9.41 19.42 -22.01
N LEU A 118 -10.40 18.63 -21.65
CA LEU A 118 -11.27 17.98 -22.62
C LEU A 118 -12.23 18.97 -23.30
N ALA A 119 -12.56 20.08 -22.66
CA ALA A 119 -13.27 21.17 -23.31
C ALA A 119 -12.38 21.90 -24.31
N ASP A 120 -11.15 22.26 -23.92
CA ASP A 120 -10.18 22.98 -24.75
C ASP A 120 -9.75 22.17 -25.99
N ARG A 121 -9.55 20.84 -25.84
CA ARG A 121 -9.17 19.92 -26.96
C ARG A 121 -10.20 19.86 -28.08
N ARG A 122 -11.46 20.20 -27.83
CA ARG A 122 -12.52 20.26 -28.85
C ARG A 122 -12.43 21.52 -29.69
N GLU A 123 -11.80 22.56 -29.18
CA GLU A 123 -11.63 23.85 -29.85
C GLU A 123 -10.29 23.94 -30.62
N GLU A 124 -9.25 23.20 -30.17
CA GLU A 124 -7.92 23.20 -30.77
C GLU A 124 -7.46 21.78 -31.15
N SER A 125 -7.13 21.55 -32.42
CA SER A 125 -6.70 20.25 -32.98
C SER A 125 -5.25 19.85 -32.64
N GLN A 126 -4.63 20.31 -31.58
CA GLN A 126 -3.24 20.00 -31.23
C GLN A 126 -3.10 19.18 -29.95
N ALA A 127 -2.26 18.13 -30.00
CA ALA A 127 -1.80 17.39 -28.84
C ALA A 127 -0.93 18.29 -27.95
N CYS A 128 -1.43 18.66 -26.79
CA CYS A 128 -0.67 19.41 -25.80
C CYS A 128 -0.01 18.44 -24.81
N HIS A 129 1.31 18.38 -24.82
CA HIS A 129 2.10 17.71 -23.77
C HIS A 129 2.24 18.66 -22.59
N GLU A 130 1.26 18.68 -21.69
CA GLU A 130 1.20 19.63 -20.59
C GLU A 130 1.64 19.03 -19.26
N LYS A 131 2.12 19.89 -18.37
CA LYS A 131 2.51 19.52 -17.01
C LYS A 131 1.84 20.45 -16.01
N GLU A 132 1.04 19.86 -15.14
CA GLU A 132 0.54 20.48 -13.90
C GLU A 132 1.41 19.96 -12.74
N TRP A 133 2.61 20.50 -12.64
CA TRP A 133 3.66 20.02 -11.74
C TRP A 133 4.29 21.20 -11.00
N GLY A 134 4.60 21.00 -9.73
CA GLY A 134 5.31 21.96 -8.89
C GLY A 134 6.46 21.31 -8.11
N PRO A 135 7.42 22.12 -7.65
CA PRO A 135 8.54 21.63 -6.85
C PRO A 135 8.10 21.09 -5.48
N LEU A 136 8.97 20.31 -4.86
CA LEU A 136 8.73 19.64 -3.57
C LEU A 136 8.17 20.58 -2.47
N GLY A 137 8.65 21.82 -2.39
CA GLY A 137 8.25 22.78 -1.37
C GLY A 137 6.77 23.23 -1.46
N GLU A 138 6.12 22.98 -2.58
CA GLU A 138 4.72 23.35 -2.85
C GLU A 138 3.74 22.22 -2.52
N ILE A 139 4.23 21.01 -2.24
CA ILE A 139 3.37 19.86 -1.89
C ILE A 139 2.90 19.99 -0.44
N LYS A 140 1.73 20.62 -0.26
CA LYS A 140 1.14 20.94 1.07
C LYS A 140 -0.24 20.34 1.27
N THR A 141 -0.98 20.10 0.19
CA THR A 141 -2.37 19.66 0.26
C THR A 141 -2.47 18.18 0.59
N PHE A 142 -3.32 17.84 1.56
CA PHE A 142 -3.74 16.46 1.78
C PHE A 142 -5.04 16.22 1.00
N ALA A 143 -4.98 15.31 0.03
CA ALA A 143 -6.17 14.87 -0.70
C ALA A 143 -6.72 13.59 -0.03
N PRO A 144 -7.85 13.65 0.68
CA PRO A 144 -8.50 12.48 1.25
C PRO A 144 -8.80 11.46 0.16
N SER A 145 -8.61 10.18 0.46
CA SER A 145 -8.85 9.12 -0.51
C SER A 145 -9.19 7.81 0.19
N CYS A 146 -10.22 7.14 -0.30
CA CYS A 146 -10.60 5.80 0.12
C CYS A 146 -10.87 4.96 -1.14
N SER A 147 -10.46 3.70 -1.13
CA SER A 147 -10.82 2.80 -2.23
C SER A 147 -12.26 2.31 -2.03
N CYS A 148 -13.05 2.30 -3.10
CA CYS A 148 -14.41 1.81 -3.10
C CYS A 148 -14.61 0.81 -4.25
N GLY A 149 -15.42 -0.22 -4.02
CA GLY A 149 -16.10 -1.01 -5.05
C GLY A 149 -15.37 -2.16 -5.73
N GLU A 150 -14.05 -2.18 -5.88
CA GLU A 150 -13.35 -3.26 -6.61
C GLU A 150 -12.72 -4.33 -5.72
N ARG A 151 -12.71 -4.12 -4.42
CA ARG A 151 -12.05 -5.01 -3.45
C ARG A 151 -12.90 -5.15 -2.20
N THR A 152 -12.82 -6.30 -1.60
CA THR A 152 -13.49 -6.60 -0.33
C THR A 152 -12.95 -5.77 0.84
N ARG A 153 -11.68 -5.34 0.76
CA ARG A 153 -11.01 -4.50 1.75
C ARG A 153 -10.84 -3.09 1.23
N PHE A 154 -11.25 -2.10 2.03
CA PHE A 154 -11.16 -0.69 1.70
C PHE A 154 -9.83 -0.11 2.20
N PHE A 155 -9.16 0.69 1.38
CA PHE A 155 -7.92 1.37 1.75
C PHE A 155 -8.23 2.84 2.06
N LEU A 156 -8.21 3.20 3.34
CA LEU A 156 -8.40 4.57 3.80
C LEU A 156 -7.05 5.26 3.95
N LYS A 157 -6.80 6.27 3.13
CA LYS A 157 -5.59 7.09 3.21
C LYS A 157 -5.70 8.04 4.37
N VAL A 158 -4.95 7.77 5.44
CA VAL A 158 -4.94 8.60 6.66
C VAL A 158 -3.76 9.56 6.70
N GLN A 159 -2.64 9.24 6.01
CA GLN A 159 -1.40 10.02 6.03
C GLN A 159 -0.71 9.96 4.67
N ASP A 160 0.03 11.00 4.29
CA ASP A 160 0.82 11.09 3.06
C ASP A 160 2.13 11.85 3.29
N GLY A 161 3.14 11.60 2.44
CA GLY A 161 4.47 12.18 2.58
C GLY A 161 5.27 11.61 3.77
N CYS A 162 6.51 12.08 3.97
CA CYS A 162 7.37 11.59 5.05
C CYS A 162 8.48 12.59 5.39
N ASP A 163 8.75 12.76 6.69
CA ASP A 163 9.81 13.62 7.22
C ASP A 163 11.07 12.89 7.68
N TYR A 164 11.19 11.59 7.39
CA TYR A 164 12.34 10.81 7.85
C TYR A 164 13.57 11.02 6.99
N PHE A 165 13.39 11.20 5.68
CA PHE A 165 14.51 11.38 4.75
C PHE A 165 15.58 10.29 4.92
N CYS A 166 15.16 9.04 5.01
CA CYS A 166 16.06 7.89 5.00
C CYS A 166 17.00 7.97 3.80
N SER A 167 18.26 7.56 3.98
CA SER A 167 19.32 7.80 2.99
C SER A 167 19.03 7.25 1.60
N TYR A 168 18.24 6.18 1.51
CA TYR A 168 17.88 5.46 0.28
C TYR A 168 16.54 5.86 -0.34
N CYS A 169 15.72 6.62 0.39
CA CYS A 169 14.31 6.78 0.09
C CYS A 169 14.01 8.01 -0.78
N THR A 170 13.22 7.80 -1.83
CA THR A 170 12.76 8.87 -2.73
C THR A 170 11.37 9.41 -2.36
N ILE A 171 10.67 8.80 -1.42
CA ILE A 171 9.29 9.17 -1.07
C ILE A 171 9.15 10.63 -0.62
N PRO A 172 10.04 11.20 0.22
CA PRO A 172 9.95 12.62 0.56
C PRO A 172 9.99 13.55 -0.66
N PHE A 173 10.71 13.14 -1.71
CA PHE A 173 10.82 13.89 -2.96
C PHE A 173 9.63 13.68 -3.90
N ALA A 174 8.98 12.52 -3.79
CA ALA A 174 7.82 12.18 -4.62
C ALA A 174 6.48 12.63 -4.02
N ARG A 175 6.39 12.64 -2.68
CA ARG A 175 5.12 12.88 -1.97
C ARG A 175 5.16 14.07 -1.02
N GLY A 176 6.33 14.70 -0.83
CA GLY A 176 6.49 15.84 0.06
C GLY A 176 6.58 15.47 1.55
N ARG A 177 6.40 16.47 2.40
CA ARG A 177 6.41 16.36 3.85
C ARG A 177 5.21 15.58 4.37
N SER A 178 5.35 15.04 5.58
CA SER A 178 4.27 14.34 6.28
C SER A 178 3.07 15.27 6.50
N ARG A 179 1.89 14.80 6.09
CA ARG A 179 0.61 15.51 6.24
C ARG A 179 -0.55 14.51 6.33
N ASN A 180 -1.64 14.96 6.90
CA ASN A 180 -2.83 14.15 7.15
C ASN A 180 -4.10 15.01 7.07
N GLY A 181 -5.26 14.36 6.96
CA GLY A 181 -6.57 14.98 7.19
C GLY A 181 -6.92 15.01 8.69
N SER A 182 -8.00 15.65 9.07
CA SER A 182 -8.51 15.63 10.43
C SER A 182 -9.13 14.28 10.80
N ILE A 183 -9.18 13.95 12.09
CA ILE A 183 -9.88 12.75 12.59
C ILE A 183 -11.34 12.77 12.12
N ALA A 184 -12.03 13.91 12.21
CA ALA A 184 -13.41 14.03 11.76
C ALA A 184 -13.60 13.60 10.29
N SER A 185 -12.71 14.03 9.39
CA SER A 185 -12.75 13.65 7.98
C SER A 185 -12.47 12.14 7.78
N MET A 186 -11.59 11.54 8.58
CA MET A 186 -11.31 10.11 8.49
C MET A 186 -12.50 9.27 8.97
N VAL A 187 -13.15 9.71 10.05
CA VAL A 187 -14.37 9.07 10.59
C VAL A 187 -15.53 9.16 9.60
N GLU A 188 -15.71 10.31 8.94
CA GLU A 188 -16.73 10.48 7.89
C GLU A 188 -16.52 9.48 6.74
N GLN A 189 -15.31 9.38 6.22
CA GLN A 189 -15.00 8.41 5.16
C GLN A 189 -15.20 6.95 5.63
N ALA A 190 -14.88 6.63 6.89
CA ALA A 190 -15.14 5.29 7.42
C ALA A 190 -16.65 5.00 7.53
N ARG A 191 -17.48 5.99 7.88
CA ARG A 191 -18.95 5.88 7.88
C ARG A 191 -19.49 5.69 6.46
N ASP A 192 -18.93 6.37 5.47
CA ASP A 192 -19.31 6.19 4.06
C ASP A 192 -19.00 4.75 3.59
N VAL A 193 -17.86 4.20 4.00
CA VAL A 193 -17.52 2.79 3.72
C VAL A 193 -18.56 1.85 4.37
N ALA A 194 -18.91 2.08 5.64
CA ALA A 194 -19.90 1.29 6.35
C ALA A 194 -21.29 1.37 5.67
N ALA A 195 -21.72 2.56 5.25
CA ALA A 195 -22.97 2.79 4.55
C ALA A 195 -23.05 2.05 3.19
N ARG A 196 -21.90 1.84 2.54
CA ARG A 196 -21.77 1.03 1.31
C ARG A 196 -21.62 -0.48 1.56
N GLY A 197 -21.75 -0.93 2.82
CA GLY A 197 -21.65 -2.35 3.20
C GLY A 197 -20.21 -2.84 3.40
N GLY A 198 -19.21 -1.96 3.36
CA GLY A 198 -17.81 -2.31 3.65
C GLY A 198 -17.63 -2.74 5.11
N ARG A 199 -16.85 -3.80 5.32
CA ARG A 199 -16.64 -4.40 6.65
C ARG A 199 -15.22 -4.30 7.16
N GLU A 200 -14.22 -4.21 6.27
CA GLU A 200 -12.81 -4.10 6.64
C GLU A 200 -12.17 -2.86 5.99
N ILE A 201 -11.54 -2.03 6.82
CA ILE A 201 -10.75 -0.88 6.39
C ILE A 201 -9.28 -1.11 6.75
N VAL A 202 -8.39 -0.89 5.77
CA VAL A 202 -6.94 -0.87 5.99
C VAL A 202 -6.49 0.59 6.03
N LEU A 203 -6.05 1.05 7.20
CA LEU A 203 -5.46 2.39 7.35
C LEU A 203 -4.16 2.45 6.55
N THR A 204 -4.08 3.39 5.63
CA THR A 204 -3.01 3.43 4.63
C THR A 204 -2.29 4.77 4.69
N GLY A 205 -0.96 4.72 4.70
CA GLY A 205 -0.07 5.88 4.73
C GLY A 205 1.32 5.50 4.27
N VAL A 206 2.18 6.48 4.11
CA VAL A 206 3.63 6.26 3.97
C VAL A 206 4.21 5.83 5.30
N ASN A 207 3.76 6.48 6.37
CA ASN A 207 4.08 6.19 7.76
C ASN A 207 2.86 6.57 8.60
N THR A 208 1.97 5.61 8.84
CA THR A 208 0.68 5.88 9.49
C THR A 208 0.83 6.46 10.90
N GLY A 209 1.89 6.09 11.63
CA GLY A 209 2.17 6.61 12.97
C GLY A 209 2.53 8.10 13.01
N ASP A 210 2.83 8.71 11.86
CA ASP A 210 3.10 10.15 11.72
C ASP A 210 1.82 11.00 11.57
N PHE A 211 0.63 10.35 11.65
CA PHE A 211 -0.67 11.02 11.63
C PHE A 211 -0.77 12.07 12.74
N GLY A 212 -1.40 13.18 12.43
CA GLY A 212 -1.62 14.30 13.36
C GLY A 212 -0.55 15.40 13.30
N ARG A 213 0.55 15.15 12.62
CA ARG A 213 1.69 16.08 12.54
C ARG A 213 1.34 17.43 11.94
N SER A 214 0.38 17.47 11.01
CA SER A 214 -0.11 18.70 10.38
C SER A 214 -1.36 19.29 11.05
N THR A 215 -2.05 18.53 11.90
CA THR A 215 -3.33 18.95 12.53
C THR A 215 -3.24 19.12 14.05
N GLY A 216 -2.16 18.62 14.68
CA GLY A 216 -2.00 18.61 16.14
C GLY A 216 -2.75 17.46 16.84
N GLU A 217 -3.39 16.58 16.08
CA GLU A 217 -4.03 15.35 16.55
C GLU A 217 -2.97 14.21 16.70
N THR A 218 -3.36 13.03 17.16
CA THR A 218 -2.47 11.88 17.27
C THR A 218 -3.03 10.64 16.58
N PHE A 219 -2.17 9.72 16.20
CA PHE A 219 -2.60 8.44 15.63
C PHE A 219 -3.43 7.60 16.61
N LEU A 220 -3.13 7.69 17.92
CA LEU A 220 -3.92 7.01 18.96
C LEU A 220 -5.35 7.57 19.05
N GLU A 221 -5.52 8.89 18.98
CA GLU A 221 -6.85 9.51 18.93
C GLU A 221 -7.62 9.10 17.68
N LEU A 222 -6.95 9.03 16.53
CA LEU A 222 -7.55 8.55 15.28
C LEU A 222 -8.09 7.13 15.43
N ILE A 223 -7.26 6.19 15.92
CA ILE A 223 -7.69 4.78 15.99
C ILE A 223 -8.81 4.59 17.02
N ARG A 224 -8.82 5.36 18.11
CA ARG A 224 -9.94 5.40 19.08
C ARG A 224 -11.23 5.88 18.43
N ALA A 225 -11.18 6.97 17.69
CA ALA A 225 -12.36 7.51 17.01
C ALA A 225 -12.89 6.57 15.90
N LEU A 226 -12.00 5.87 15.19
CA LEU A 226 -12.38 4.89 14.19
C LEU A 226 -13.00 3.64 14.81
N ASP A 227 -12.56 3.23 15.99
CA ASP A 227 -13.11 2.06 16.69
C ASP A 227 -14.59 2.23 17.03
N GLU A 228 -15.06 3.46 17.23
CA GLU A 228 -16.45 3.82 17.50
C GLU A 228 -17.35 3.83 16.25
N VAL A 229 -16.80 3.66 15.05
CA VAL A 229 -17.60 3.67 13.81
C VAL A 229 -18.37 2.36 13.67
N GLU A 230 -19.69 2.44 13.79
CA GLU A 230 -20.59 1.30 13.60
C GLU A 230 -20.55 0.79 12.13
N GLY A 231 -20.75 -0.51 11.93
CA GLY A 231 -20.76 -1.15 10.63
C GLY A 231 -19.37 -1.62 10.16
N ILE A 232 -18.29 -0.97 10.58
CA ILE A 232 -16.93 -1.47 10.36
C ILE A 232 -16.57 -2.45 11.48
N VAL A 233 -16.28 -3.68 11.08
CA VAL A 233 -15.95 -4.76 12.03
C VAL A 233 -14.47 -5.09 12.07
N ARG A 234 -13.69 -4.58 11.10
CA ARG A 234 -12.24 -4.79 11.05
C ARG A 234 -11.50 -3.55 10.59
N TYR A 235 -10.51 -3.15 11.37
CA TYR A 235 -9.46 -2.21 10.98
C TYR A 235 -8.12 -2.91 10.97
N ARG A 236 -7.27 -2.59 9.97
CA ARG A 236 -5.87 -3.02 9.94
C ARG A 236 -4.97 -1.81 9.78
N ILE A 237 -3.88 -1.80 10.54
CA ILE A 237 -2.84 -0.78 10.42
C ILE A 237 -1.85 -1.26 9.36
N SER A 238 -1.62 -0.44 8.32
CA SER A 238 -0.51 -0.68 7.40
C SER A 238 0.82 -0.17 7.99
N SER A 239 1.80 0.12 7.17
CA SER A 239 3.16 0.48 7.60
C SER A 239 3.19 1.54 8.71
N ILE A 240 3.69 1.17 9.88
CA ILE A 240 3.94 2.04 11.03
C ILE A 240 5.37 1.86 11.52
N GLU A 241 6.12 2.97 11.62
CA GLU A 241 7.52 2.95 12.07
C GLU A 241 7.64 2.46 13.52
N PRO A 242 8.65 1.65 13.85
CA PRO A 242 8.82 1.07 15.19
C PRO A 242 8.82 2.10 16.33
N ASN A 243 9.45 3.24 16.11
CA ASN A 243 9.53 4.33 17.09
C ASN A 243 8.24 5.13 17.25
N LEU A 244 7.26 4.97 16.36
CA LEU A 244 5.94 5.57 16.43
C LEU A 244 4.86 4.58 16.88
N LEU A 245 5.16 3.30 16.88
CA LEU A 245 4.31 2.27 17.45
C LEU A 245 4.49 2.24 18.97
N THR A 246 3.74 3.10 19.68
CA THR A 246 3.82 3.19 21.14
C THR A 246 3.16 1.98 21.80
N ASP A 247 3.52 1.70 23.06
CA ASP A 247 2.92 0.60 23.81
C ASP A 247 1.43 0.85 24.08
N GLU A 248 1.01 2.12 24.16
CA GLU A 248 -0.39 2.51 24.25
C GLU A 248 -1.19 2.14 23.00
N ILE A 249 -0.61 2.33 21.80
CA ILE A 249 -1.23 1.90 20.53
C ILE A 249 -1.38 0.38 20.52
N ILE A 250 -0.33 -0.36 20.91
CA ILE A 250 -0.37 -1.83 20.95
C ILE A 250 -1.45 -2.32 21.91
N ARG A 251 -1.52 -1.74 23.11
CA ARG A 251 -2.52 -2.08 24.12
C ARG A 251 -3.94 -1.77 23.63
N PHE A 252 -4.13 -0.58 23.06
CA PHE A 252 -5.43 -0.21 22.51
C PHE A 252 -5.88 -1.21 21.43
N CYS A 253 -5.00 -1.60 20.50
CA CYS A 253 -5.35 -2.59 19.47
C CYS A 253 -5.72 -3.96 20.06
N ALA A 254 -5.10 -4.35 21.18
CA ALA A 254 -5.42 -5.61 21.86
C ALA A 254 -6.79 -5.59 22.57
N GLU A 255 -7.21 -4.42 23.03
CA GLU A 255 -8.48 -4.21 23.75
C GLU A 255 -9.63 -3.78 22.84
N SER A 256 -9.32 -3.36 21.61
CA SER A 256 -10.28 -2.86 20.63
C SER A 256 -11.23 -3.94 20.12
N ARG A 257 -12.49 -3.51 19.84
CA ARG A 257 -13.48 -4.37 19.20
C ARG A 257 -13.20 -4.66 17.72
N ALA A 258 -12.50 -3.76 17.02
CA ALA A 258 -12.39 -3.80 15.57
C ALA A 258 -10.94 -3.76 15.04
N PHE A 259 -9.94 -3.35 15.82
CA PHE A 259 -8.55 -3.41 15.37
C PHE A 259 -8.03 -4.85 15.42
N MET A 260 -7.69 -5.37 14.24
CA MET A 260 -7.28 -6.76 14.08
C MET A 260 -5.85 -6.99 14.57
N PRO A 261 -5.52 -8.20 15.10
CA PRO A 261 -4.17 -8.58 15.48
C PRO A 261 -3.27 -8.76 14.26
N HIS A 262 -2.96 -7.63 13.61
CA HIS A 262 -2.16 -7.57 12.40
C HIS A 262 -1.37 -6.27 12.37
N PHE A 263 -0.06 -6.37 12.27
CA PHE A 263 0.87 -5.24 12.16
C PHE A 263 1.79 -5.39 10.97
N HIS A 264 2.09 -4.28 10.31
CA HIS A 264 3.13 -4.17 9.32
C HIS A 264 4.15 -3.15 9.80
N VAL A 265 5.34 -3.62 10.20
CA VAL A 265 6.36 -2.80 10.86
C VAL A 265 7.68 -2.91 10.09
N PRO A 266 8.16 -1.82 9.45
CA PRO A 266 9.38 -1.87 8.65
C PRO A 266 10.64 -1.93 9.54
N LEU A 267 11.37 -3.05 9.50
CA LEU A 267 12.68 -3.21 10.15
C LEU A 267 13.80 -2.62 9.29
N GLN A 268 13.73 -2.83 8.00
CA GLN A 268 14.70 -2.49 6.96
C GLN A 268 16.01 -3.29 7.02
N SER A 269 16.65 -3.42 8.19
CA SER A 269 17.84 -4.27 8.42
C SER A 269 17.90 -4.74 9.87
N GLY A 270 18.41 -5.96 10.08
CA GLY A 270 18.71 -6.48 11.41
C GLY A 270 20.12 -6.12 11.91
N SER A 271 20.84 -5.18 11.27
CA SER A 271 22.14 -4.66 11.68
C SER A 271 22.03 -3.17 12.03
N ASP A 272 22.44 -2.80 13.24
CA ASP A 272 22.42 -1.40 13.70
C ASP A 272 23.34 -0.51 12.86
N GLU A 273 24.46 -1.05 12.36
CA GLU A 273 25.37 -0.33 11.48
C GLU A 273 24.66 0.02 10.15
N VAL A 274 23.93 -0.92 9.59
CA VAL A 274 23.16 -0.70 8.35
C VAL A 274 21.98 0.24 8.61
N LEU A 275 21.28 0.13 9.74
CA LEU A 275 20.22 1.06 10.14
C LEU A 275 20.74 2.50 10.27
N LYS A 276 21.95 2.70 10.80
CA LYS A 276 22.62 4.01 10.83
C LYS A 276 22.93 4.54 9.44
N LEU A 277 23.46 3.69 8.54
CA LEU A 277 23.67 4.05 7.12
C LEU A 277 22.37 4.45 6.44
N MET A 278 21.27 3.76 6.75
CA MET A 278 19.91 4.06 6.28
C MET A 278 19.32 5.31 6.93
N ARG A 279 19.91 5.83 8.01
CA ARG A 279 19.41 6.94 8.83
C ARG A 279 18.06 6.61 9.47
N ARG A 280 17.92 5.38 9.99
CA ARG A 280 16.73 4.99 10.75
C ARG A 280 16.72 5.65 12.14
N ARG A 281 15.52 5.85 12.70
CA ARG A 281 15.31 6.49 14.01
C ARG A 281 15.06 5.48 15.11
N TYR A 282 15.49 4.26 14.91
CA TYR A 282 15.41 3.14 15.85
C TYR A 282 16.59 2.20 15.58
N ASP A 283 16.83 1.31 16.53
CA ASP A 283 17.81 0.24 16.48
C ASP A 283 17.12 -1.14 16.58
N THR A 284 17.90 -2.20 16.51
CA THR A 284 17.41 -3.58 16.61
C THR A 284 16.80 -3.87 17.97
N ALA A 285 17.31 -3.28 19.05
CA ALA A 285 16.79 -3.47 20.40
C ALA A 285 15.37 -2.91 20.56
N LEU A 286 15.12 -1.67 20.07
CA LEU A 286 13.78 -1.09 20.08
C LEU A 286 12.82 -1.94 19.23
N PHE A 287 13.28 -2.39 18.05
CA PHE A 287 12.44 -3.23 17.19
C PHE A 287 12.04 -4.53 17.88
N ALA A 288 13.00 -5.27 18.45
CA ALA A 288 12.73 -6.52 19.18
C ALA A 288 11.75 -6.29 20.32
N HIS A 289 11.97 -5.23 21.13
CA HIS A 289 11.05 -4.86 22.20
C HIS A 289 9.62 -4.67 21.71
N LYS A 290 9.41 -3.99 20.55
CA LYS A 290 8.06 -3.80 19.99
C LYS A 290 7.43 -5.12 19.55
N MET A 291 8.21 -6.04 18.95
CA MET A 291 7.71 -7.38 18.58
C MET A 291 7.28 -8.16 19.82
N GLU A 292 8.07 -8.12 20.89
CA GLU A 292 7.73 -8.73 22.18
C GLU A 292 6.45 -8.13 22.78
N GLN A 293 6.29 -6.79 22.77
CA GLN A 293 5.08 -6.15 23.27
C GLN A 293 3.83 -6.54 22.46
N ILE A 294 3.93 -6.58 21.12
CA ILE A 294 2.81 -7.05 20.28
C ILE A 294 2.44 -8.50 20.69
N LYS A 295 3.41 -9.40 20.77
CA LYS A 295 3.16 -10.81 21.09
C LYS A 295 2.69 -11.03 22.51
N ARG A 296 3.10 -10.20 23.45
CA ARG A 296 2.63 -10.23 24.84
C ARG A 296 1.14 -9.91 24.96
N TRP A 297 0.66 -8.89 24.23
CA TRP A 297 -0.74 -8.46 24.27
C TRP A 297 -1.63 -9.23 23.29
N MET A 298 -1.07 -9.63 22.16
CA MET A 298 -1.76 -10.33 21.06
C MET A 298 -0.88 -11.49 20.56
N PRO A 299 -0.86 -12.65 21.28
CA PRO A 299 0.00 -13.79 20.90
C PRO A 299 -0.25 -14.29 19.47
N ASP A 300 -1.48 -14.16 18.99
CA ASP A 300 -1.93 -14.60 17.68
C ASP A 300 -1.66 -13.56 16.57
N ALA A 301 -1.10 -12.40 16.90
CA ALA A 301 -0.91 -11.34 15.93
C ALA A 301 -0.01 -11.76 14.76
N PHE A 302 -0.45 -11.43 13.55
CA PHE A 302 0.40 -11.47 12.37
C PHE A 302 1.30 -10.23 12.33
N ILE A 303 2.60 -10.43 12.19
CA ILE A 303 3.57 -9.35 12.07
C ILE A 303 4.31 -9.50 10.74
N GLY A 304 4.02 -8.60 9.79
CA GLY A 304 4.75 -8.45 8.53
C GLY A 304 5.89 -7.45 8.69
N VAL A 305 7.05 -7.76 8.13
CA VAL A 305 8.29 -6.98 8.31
C VAL A 305 8.94 -6.70 6.97
N ASP A 306 9.22 -5.42 6.65
CA ASP A 306 10.01 -5.07 5.47
C ASP A 306 11.50 -5.16 5.76
N VAL A 307 12.26 -5.77 4.84
CA VAL A 307 13.72 -5.87 4.90
C VAL A 307 14.33 -5.52 3.55
N ILE A 308 15.37 -4.69 3.57
CA ILE A 308 16.16 -4.33 2.39
C ILE A 308 17.52 -5.02 2.49
N VAL A 309 17.92 -5.72 1.42
CA VAL A 309 19.22 -6.38 1.32
C VAL A 309 20.16 -5.67 0.35
N GLY A 310 21.42 -5.67 0.66
CA GLY A 310 22.46 -5.12 -0.21
C GLY A 310 22.50 -3.61 -0.24
N MET A 311 22.19 -2.95 0.88
CA MET A 311 22.45 -1.53 1.07
C MET A 311 23.94 -1.24 0.85
N ARG A 312 24.27 -0.08 0.27
CA ARG A 312 25.68 0.33 0.15
C ARG A 312 26.34 0.34 1.53
N GLY A 313 27.53 -0.24 1.62
CA GLY A 313 28.27 -0.41 2.88
C GLY A 313 27.86 -1.64 3.71
N GLU A 314 26.87 -2.43 3.31
CA GLU A 314 26.51 -3.67 3.97
C GLU A 314 27.53 -4.77 3.63
N THR A 315 28.28 -5.24 4.61
CA THR A 315 29.24 -6.35 4.49
C THR A 315 28.52 -7.71 4.68
N ASP A 316 29.21 -8.83 4.34
CA ASP A 316 28.68 -10.16 4.60
C ASP A 316 28.48 -10.44 6.08
N ASP A 317 29.41 -9.93 6.92
CA ASP A 317 29.30 -10.08 8.36
C ASP A 317 28.09 -9.30 8.94
N MET A 318 27.84 -8.07 8.49
CA MET A 318 26.64 -7.31 8.86
C MET A 318 25.35 -8.03 8.40
N PHE A 319 25.35 -8.59 7.19
CA PHE A 319 24.20 -9.34 6.69
C PHE A 319 23.97 -10.63 7.51
N ASN A 320 25.01 -11.37 7.86
CA ASN A 320 24.87 -12.59 8.65
C ASN A 320 24.31 -12.28 10.05
N ARG A 321 24.83 -11.24 10.73
CA ARG A 321 24.26 -10.78 12.01
C ARG A 321 22.80 -10.35 11.85
N ALA A 322 22.46 -9.64 10.77
CA ALA A 322 21.08 -9.25 10.49
C ALA A 322 20.17 -10.46 10.26
N PHE A 323 20.66 -11.47 9.53
CA PHE A 323 19.93 -12.71 9.31
C PHE A 323 19.67 -13.47 10.61
N ASP A 324 20.69 -13.61 11.47
CA ASP A 324 20.57 -14.28 12.76
C ASP A 324 19.57 -13.53 13.68
N PHE A 325 19.65 -12.21 13.73
CA PHE A 325 18.69 -11.38 14.47
C PHE A 325 17.26 -11.61 13.98
N ILE A 326 17.00 -11.51 12.68
CA ILE A 326 15.66 -11.69 12.09
C ILE A 326 15.16 -13.13 12.30
N SER A 327 16.04 -14.12 12.23
CA SER A 327 15.70 -15.52 12.48
C SER A 327 15.17 -15.73 13.90
N GLY A 328 15.72 -15.04 14.89
CA GLY A 328 15.31 -15.11 16.30
C GLY A 328 14.02 -14.37 16.64
N LEU A 329 13.50 -13.50 15.75
CA LEU A 329 12.27 -12.75 16.01
C LEU A 329 11.00 -13.61 15.82
N ASP A 330 10.00 -13.47 16.69
CA ASP A 330 8.65 -14.02 16.47
C ASP A 330 7.83 -13.10 15.55
N VAL A 331 8.19 -13.09 14.28
CA VAL A 331 7.48 -12.38 13.21
C VAL A 331 6.91 -13.40 12.21
N SER A 332 5.86 -13.02 11.49
CA SER A 332 5.08 -13.97 10.68
C SER A 332 5.52 -14.02 9.22
N GLN A 333 6.02 -12.92 8.68
CA GLN A 333 6.43 -12.86 7.27
C GLN A 333 7.41 -11.71 7.03
N LEU A 334 8.34 -11.90 6.10
CA LEU A 334 9.24 -10.87 5.63
C LEU A 334 8.84 -10.43 4.20
N HIS A 335 8.88 -9.14 3.96
CA HIS A 335 8.83 -8.55 2.63
C HIS A 335 10.25 -8.11 2.27
N VAL A 336 10.90 -8.89 1.42
CA VAL A 336 12.33 -8.72 1.11
C VAL A 336 12.48 -7.93 -0.18
N PHE A 337 13.26 -6.84 -0.10
CA PHE A 337 13.54 -5.96 -1.22
C PHE A 337 15.04 -5.86 -1.47
N PRO A 338 15.54 -6.07 -2.69
CA PRO A 338 16.90 -5.69 -3.02
C PRO A 338 17.02 -4.17 -3.02
N TYR A 339 18.09 -3.63 -2.42
CA TYR A 339 18.38 -2.21 -2.49
C TYR A 339 18.52 -1.77 -3.96
N SER A 340 17.77 -0.75 -4.32
CA SER A 340 17.79 -0.11 -5.63
C SER A 340 18.41 1.28 -5.52
N GLU A 341 19.46 1.55 -6.28
CA GLU A 341 20.08 2.87 -6.34
C GLU A 341 19.11 3.89 -6.98
N ARG A 342 18.98 5.04 -6.33
CA ARG A 342 18.06 6.09 -6.79
C ARG A 342 18.80 7.41 -6.92
N PRO A 343 18.75 8.08 -8.09
CA PRO A 343 19.32 9.40 -8.26
C PRO A 343 18.84 10.40 -7.21
N GLY A 344 19.73 11.24 -6.71
CA GLY A 344 19.42 12.25 -5.70
C GLY A 344 19.34 11.74 -4.26
N THR A 345 19.46 10.44 -4.01
CA THR A 345 19.50 9.88 -2.65
C THR A 345 20.89 9.96 -2.04
N ARG A 346 20.94 10.18 -0.72
CA ARG A 346 22.21 10.24 0.04
C ARG A 346 22.93 8.90 0.06
N ALA A 347 22.20 7.79 -0.10
CA ALA A 347 22.77 6.45 -0.14
C ALA A 347 23.84 6.28 -1.22
N LEU A 348 23.76 7.01 -2.32
CA LEU A 348 24.78 6.99 -3.39
C LEU A 348 26.15 7.50 -2.95
N GLN A 349 26.21 8.28 -1.87
CA GLN A 349 27.47 8.79 -1.29
C GLN A 349 28.12 7.79 -0.33
N ILE A 350 27.42 6.71 0.05
CA ILE A 350 27.96 5.67 0.93
C ILE A 350 28.89 4.78 0.10
N PRO A 351 30.15 4.57 0.54
CA PRO A 351 31.09 3.70 -0.17
C PRO A 351 30.66 2.21 -0.09
N GLY A 352 31.25 1.36 -0.93
CA GLY A 352 31.01 -0.08 -0.90
C GLY A 352 29.65 -0.49 -1.49
N PRO A 353 29.44 -0.33 -2.81
CA PRO A 353 28.28 -0.90 -3.47
C PRO A 353 28.29 -2.43 -3.37
N VAL A 354 27.16 -3.04 -3.07
CA VAL A 354 27.01 -4.50 -3.00
C VAL A 354 26.74 -5.06 -4.39
N ALA A 355 27.46 -6.10 -4.76
CA ALA A 355 27.32 -6.76 -6.07
C ALA A 355 25.90 -7.33 -6.27
N PRO A 356 25.36 -7.29 -7.49
CA PRO A 356 24.02 -7.84 -7.78
C PRO A 356 23.87 -9.32 -7.38
N GLU A 357 24.94 -10.12 -7.51
CA GLU A 357 24.99 -11.53 -7.12
C GLU A 357 24.77 -11.69 -5.61
N ALA A 358 25.49 -10.93 -4.81
CA ALA A 358 25.33 -10.94 -3.35
C ALA A 358 23.92 -10.48 -2.92
N LYS A 359 23.35 -9.47 -3.59
CA LYS A 359 21.96 -9.06 -3.32
C LYS A 359 20.97 -10.18 -3.61
N ARG A 360 21.17 -10.93 -4.71
CA ARG A 360 20.30 -12.08 -5.06
C ARG A 360 20.41 -13.19 -4.04
N GLU A 361 21.64 -13.56 -3.65
CA GLU A 361 21.90 -14.61 -2.66
C GLU A 361 21.29 -14.26 -1.30
N ARG A 362 21.58 -13.05 -0.78
CA ARG A 362 21.02 -12.55 0.48
C ARG A 362 19.49 -12.49 0.44
N GLY A 363 18.94 -12.03 -0.69
CA GLY A 363 17.50 -11.99 -0.91
C GLY A 363 16.86 -13.37 -0.89
N ALA A 364 17.47 -14.35 -1.55
CA ALA A 364 16.98 -15.74 -1.57
C ALA A 364 16.95 -16.35 -0.16
N ARG A 365 18.01 -16.18 0.64
CA ARG A 365 18.07 -16.67 2.03
C ARG A 365 16.95 -16.07 2.90
N LEU A 366 16.67 -14.76 2.79
CA LEU A 366 15.60 -14.12 3.55
C LEU A 366 14.20 -14.50 3.03
N LEU A 367 14.02 -14.76 1.74
CA LEU A 367 12.76 -15.25 1.19
C LEU A 367 12.44 -16.66 1.68
N GLU A 368 13.45 -17.55 1.75
CA GLU A 368 13.31 -18.88 2.35
C GLU A 368 12.91 -18.80 3.83
N LEU A 369 13.60 -17.93 4.61
CA LEU A 369 13.25 -17.67 6.00
C LEU A 369 11.83 -17.10 6.14
N SER A 370 11.42 -16.22 5.23
CA SER A 370 10.06 -15.66 5.21
C SER A 370 9.00 -16.73 5.01
N GLU A 371 9.25 -17.66 4.08
CA GLU A 371 8.33 -18.77 3.82
C GLU A 371 8.24 -19.72 5.03
N GLN A 372 9.38 -20.05 5.65
CA GLN A 372 9.41 -20.83 6.89
C GLN A 372 8.57 -20.16 7.98
N LYS A 373 8.82 -18.88 8.29
CA LYS A 373 8.09 -18.14 9.34
C LYS A 373 6.59 -18.06 9.03
N ARG A 374 6.21 -17.85 7.79
CA ARG A 374 4.80 -17.82 7.39
C ARG A 374 4.12 -19.18 7.62
N ARG A 375 4.77 -20.27 7.25
CA ARG A 375 4.25 -21.61 7.48
C ARG A 375 4.16 -21.95 8.98
N GLU A 376 5.16 -21.59 9.76
CA GLU A 376 5.14 -21.73 11.22
C GLU A 376 3.99 -20.95 11.84
N HIS A 377 3.76 -19.68 11.42
CA HIS A 377 2.63 -18.89 11.88
C HIS A 377 1.30 -19.55 11.53
N TYR A 378 1.10 -19.98 10.29
CA TYR A 378 -0.14 -20.62 9.84
C TYR A 378 -0.40 -21.95 10.57
N ALA A 379 0.63 -22.77 10.78
CA ALA A 379 0.52 -24.05 11.45
C ALA A 379 -0.04 -23.95 12.88
N ARG A 380 0.22 -22.84 13.58
CA ARG A 380 -0.32 -22.57 14.94
C ARG A 380 -1.86 -22.55 14.97
N PHE A 381 -2.53 -22.30 13.87
CA PHE A 381 -3.97 -22.13 13.80
C PHE A 381 -4.72 -23.32 13.18
N ILE A 382 -4.02 -24.36 12.74
CA ILE A 382 -4.65 -25.60 12.25
C ILE A 382 -5.52 -26.19 13.37
N GLY A 383 -6.76 -26.53 13.06
CA GLY A 383 -7.74 -27.07 13.99
C GLY A 383 -8.50 -26.03 14.82
N THR A 384 -8.12 -24.74 14.77
CA THR A 384 -8.84 -23.66 15.46
C THR A 384 -10.01 -23.14 14.60
N GLU A 385 -10.96 -22.45 15.25
CA GLU A 385 -12.06 -21.77 14.58
C GLU A 385 -11.78 -20.27 14.51
N ARG A 386 -11.83 -19.70 13.29
CA ARG A 386 -11.58 -18.28 13.07
C ARG A 386 -12.65 -17.64 12.17
N PRO A 387 -12.96 -16.36 12.39
CA PRO A 387 -13.78 -15.60 11.45
C PRO A 387 -12.95 -15.26 10.20
N VAL A 388 -13.46 -15.57 9.01
CA VAL A 388 -12.82 -15.29 7.72
C VAL A 388 -13.65 -14.28 6.95
N LEU A 389 -13.02 -13.21 6.47
CA LEU A 389 -13.58 -12.30 5.49
C LEU A 389 -13.29 -12.87 4.11
N TRP A 390 -14.35 -13.20 3.37
CA TRP A 390 -14.24 -13.78 2.03
C TRP A 390 -14.02 -12.70 1.00
N GLU A 391 -13.03 -12.91 0.13
CA GLU A 391 -12.68 -11.98 -0.95
C GLU A 391 -13.31 -12.42 -2.26
N HIS A 392 -13.53 -11.44 -3.15
CA HIS A 392 -14.05 -11.71 -4.49
C HIS A 392 -13.26 -12.83 -5.19
N ALA A 393 -13.97 -13.85 -5.65
CA ALA A 393 -13.38 -14.94 -6.40
C ALA A 393 -13.01 -14.48 -7.82
N ARG A 394 -11.80 -14.77 -8.25
CA ARG A 394 -11.43 -14.61 -9.65
C ARG A 394 -11.99 -15.77 -10.45
N GLU A 395 -12.40 -15.48 -11.69
CA GLU A 395 -12.92 -16.50 -12.59
C GLU A 395 -11.97 -17.73 -12.67
N GLY A 396 -12.52 -18.93 -12.45
CA GLY A 396 -11.76 -20.18 -12.47
C GLY A 396 -10.85 -20.43 -11.25
N GLN A 397 -10.87 -19.56 -10.22
CA GLN A 397 -10.13 -19.79 -8.99
C GLN A 397 -11.07 -20.02 -7.79
N PRO A 398 -10.71 -20.91 -6.85
CA PRO A 398 -11.49 -21.06 -5.62
C PRO A 398 -11.48 -19.77 -4.82
N MET A 399 -12.63 -19.43 -4.23
CA MET A 399 -12.75 -18.29 -3.34
C MET A 399 -11.78 -18.47 -2.16
N ALA A 400 -11.17 -17.38 -1.74
CA ALA A 400 -10.29 -17.34 -0.58
C ALA A 400 -10.59 -16.11 0.27
N GLY A 401 -10.12 -16.11 1.51
CA GLY A 401 -10.31 -14.99 2.41
C GLY A 401 -9.17 -14.89 3.42
N PHE A 402 -9.31 -13.96 4.35
CA PHE A 402 -8.37 -13.78 5.45
C PHE A 402 -9.07 -13.83 6.81
N THR A 403 -8.42 -14.53 7.74
CA THR A 403 -8.83 -14.49 9.14
C THR A 403 -8.60 -13.11 9.75
N ASP A 404 -9.09 -12.92 10.97
CA ASP A 404 -8.80 -11.75 11.82
C ASP A 404 -7.28 -11.52 11.96
N ASN A 405 -6.52 -12.58 12.21
CA ASN A 405 -5.05 -12.56 12.33
C ASN A 405 -4.30 -12.83 11.02
N TYR A 406 -4.91 -12.53 9.89
CA TYR A 406 -4.29 -12.48 8.55
C TYR A 406 -3.79 -13.81 7.98
N VAL A 407 -4.30 -14.94 8.45
CA VAL A 407 -4.09 -16.24 7.81
C VAL A 407 -4.95 -16.33 6.55
N ARG A 408 -4.34 -16.65 5.42
CA ARG A 408 -5.07 -16.87 4.17
C ARG A 408 -5.74 -18.24 4.19
N VAL A 409 -7.00 -18.27 3.80
CA VAL A 409 -7.83 -19.47 3.89
C VAL A 409 -8.57 -19.67 2.57
N ARG A 410 -8.59 -20.91 2.10
CA ARG A 410 -9.43 -21.35 0.96
C ARG A 410 -10.85 -21.62 1.46
N CYS A 411 -11.84 -21.18 0.72
CA CYS A 411 -13.24 -21.47 1.00
C CYS A 411 -13.50 -22.99 1.02
N PRO A 412 -14.38 -23.49 1.91
CA PRO A 412 -14.79 -24.88 1.90
C PRO A 412 -15.32 -25.31 0.53
N GLU A 413 -15.00 -26.53 0.14
CA GLU A 413 -15.44 -27.09 -1.14
C GLU A 413 -16.97 -27.11 -1.22
N GLY A 414 -17.51 -26.64 -2.35
CA GLY A 414 -18.96 -26.55 -2.59
C GLY A 414 -19.66 -25.39 -1.89
N ALA A 415 -18.94 -24.58 -1.11
CA ALA A 415 -19.50 -23.37 -0.49
C ALA A 415 -19.23 -22.14 -1.37
N MET A 416 -20.22 -21.25 -1.43
CA MET A 416 -20.13 -19.96 -2.13
C MET A 416 -20.61 -18.85 -1.20
N PRO A 417 -19.81 -18.44 -0.21
CA PRO A 417 -20.17 -17.30 0.63
C PRO A 417 -20.26 -16.03 -0.22
N GLU A 418 -21.08 -15.09 0.22
CA GLU A 418 -21.18 -13.79 -0.42
C GLU A 418 -19.84 -13.02 -0.25
N ASP A 419 -19.45 -12.29 -1.32
CA ASP A 419 -18.28 -11.43 -1.29
C ASP A 419 -18.39 -10.41 -0.15
N GLY A 420 -17.29 -10.24 0.60
CA GLY A 420 -17.25 -9.34 1.76
C GLY A 420 -17.99 -9.86 2.99
N SER A 421 -18.61 -11.04 2.93
CA SER A 421 -19.20 -11.67 4.10
C SER A 421 -18.13 -12.21 5.06
N ILE A 422 -18.50 -12.30 6.33
CA ILE A 422 -17.64 -12.91 7.37
C ILE A 422 -18.34 -14.14 7.93
N SER A 423 -17.66 -15.28 7.84
CA SER A 423 -18.16 -16.51 8.45
C SER A 423 -17.06 -17.17 9.32
N ARG A 424 -17.48 -17.88 10.36
CA ARG A 424 -16.57 -18.70 11.16
C ARG A 424 -16.36 -20.04 10.50
N VAL A 425 -15.09 -20.42 10.37
CA VAL A 425 -14.69 -21.71 9.81
C VAL A 425 -13.62 -22.35 10.70
N ARG A 426 -13.56 -23.67 10.68
CA ARG A 426 -12.46 -24.43 11.26
C ARG A 426 -11.33 -24.52 10.25
N LEU A 427 -10.12 -24.16 10.67
CA LEU A 427 -8.94 -24.17 9.81
C LEU A 427 -8.37 -25.58 9.69
N GLY A 428 -8.14 -26.03 8.47
CA GLY A 428 -7.57 -27.33 8.12
C GLY A 428 -6.06 -27.29 7.91
N GLY A 429 -5.56 -28.29 7.18
CA GLY A 429 -4.17 -28.36 6.77
C GLY A 429 -3.80 -27.35 5.70
N PHE A 430 -2.54 -27.35 5.28
CA PHE A 430 -2.10 -26.52 4.16
C PHE A 430 -2.75 -27.01 2.85
N CYS A 431 -3.32 -26.09 2.11
CA CYS A 431 -3.71 -26.31 0.72
C CYS A 431 -2.46 -26.29 -0.19
N ASP A 432 -2.67 -26.57 -1.48
CA ASP A 432 -1.60 -26.70 -2.48
C ASP A 432 -0.49 -25.66 -2.30
N GLU A 433 0.76 -26.13 -2.40
CA GLU A 433 1.99 -25.33 -2.26
C GLU A 433 2.16 -24.58 -0.92
N GLY A 434 1.25 -24.79 0.05
CA GLY A 434 1.34 -24.16 1.38
C GLY A 434 0.99 -22.66 1.43
N ALA A 435 0.41 -22.11 0.36
CA ALA A 435 0.09 -20.68 0.26
C ALA A 435 -1.13 -20.27 1.11
N CYS A 436 -1.97 -21.21 1.53
CA CYS A 436 -3.16 -20.99 2.36
C CYS A 436 -3.46 -22.22 3.21
N LEU A 437 -4.42 -22.10 4.12
CA LEU A 437 -5.02 -23.24 4.82
C LEU A 437 -6.36 -23.60 4.18
N GLU A 438 -6.71 -24.90 4.25
CA GLU A 438 -8.08 -25.35 3.99
C GLU A 438 -9.02 -24.86 5.09
N SER A 439 -10.30 -24.89 4.82
CA SER A 439 -11.31 -24.60 5.84
C SER A 439 -12.55 -25.46 5.70
N PHE A 440 -13.25 -25.60 6.83
CA PHE A 440 -14.48 -26.39 6.93
C PHE A 440 -15.48 -25.60 7.77
N TYR A 441 -16.76 -25.63 7.42
CA TYR A 441 -17.77 -25.12 8.34
C TYR A 441 -17.85 -26.01 9.58
N PRO A 442 -17.97 -25.44 10.78
CA PRO A 442 -18.19 -26.22 12.00
C PRO A 442 -19.40 -27.13 11.79
N ARG A 443 -19.30 -28.40 12.19
CA ARG A 443 -20.48 -29.26 12.25
C ARG A 443 -21.44 -28.67 13.29
N GLN A 444 -22.68 -28.51 12.88
CA GLN A 444 -23.78 -28.10 13.77
C GLN A 444 -23.99 -29.13 14.86
#